data_5b1f543236741120f8a8061a0e98165f
#
_entry.id   5b1f543236741120f8a8061a0e98165f
#
_cell.length_a   1.000
_cell.length_b   1.000
_cell.length_c   1.000
_cell.angle_alpha   90.00
_cell.angle_beta   90.00
_cell.angle_gamma   90.00
#
_symmetry.space_group_name_H-M   'P 1'
#
loop_
_entity.id
_entity.type
_entity.pdbx_description
1 polymer ?
#
loop_
_entity_poly.entity_id
_entity_poly.type
_entity_poly.pdbx_seq_one_letter_code
_entity_poly.pdbx_strand_id
1 'polypeptide(L)'
;MRSSPVITAIAVTCVLVTAACGAEVQQAPRNVSGQSVTVTNCGAPLTVDGVPERVITNDTGITEMMLALGLADRLVGYTSYPGKERDIATSPWQADFERVPPLGDAFTREVVQAAAPDFVFAGWNYGFKESTGMTPEWVRSIGAVPYQLTEACRQPGTNRRGVMEPLDALYTDLTNLGEIFDVREKAGELVSRYQEQVAVAADSAPAGQQPVRVFLFDSATPEPFTSGRTAAPSQIIREAGGANIFDDLNDSWTTTSWEAAAQRDPQAIVIVDYGAGPENSVQAKIEQLRAHPLMAGTAAVRENNIIALPYAALVESPRNPQAVVTIAGFLRSKGY
;
A
#
# COMPACT_ATOMS: atom_id res chain seq x y z
N MET A 1 -66.34 -74.17 -20.52
CA MET A 1 -65.51 -73.81 -21.65
C MET A 1 -65.65 -72.34 -21.88
N ARG A 2 -64.69 -71.53 -21.46
CA ARG A 2 -64.27 -70.17 -22.01
C ARG A 2 -63.05 -69.77 -21.28
N SER A 3 -61.95 -69.77 -21.98
CA SER A 3 -60.64 -69.36 -21.60
C SER A 3 -60.53 -67.81 -21.64
N SER A 4 -60.00 -67.20 -20.59
CA SER A 4 -59.58 -65.78 -20.58
C SER A 4 -58.06 -65.68 -20.54
N PRO A 5 -57.46 -64.81 -21.33
CA PRO A 5 -56.06 -64.65 -21.30
C PRO A 5 -55.59 -63.62 -20.22
N VAL A 6 -54.55 -63.99 -19.52
CA VAL A 6 -53.81 -63.13 -18.57
C VAL A 6 -52.96 -62.17 -19.35
N ILE A 7 -53.17 -60.87 -19.17
CA ILE A 7 -52.30 -59.81 -19.73
C ILE A 7 -51.23 -59.48 -18.68
N THR A 8 -49.98 -59.82 -18.94
CA THR A 8 -48.83 -59.44 -18.10
C THR A 8 -48.36 -58.04 -18.51
N ALA A 9 -48.58 -57.09 -17.62
CA ALA A 9 -48.07 -55.72 -17.76
C ALA A 9 -46.59 -55.67 -17.35
N ILE A 10 -45.69 -55.38 -18.29
CA ILE A 10 -44.29 -55.13 -18.02
C ILE A 10 -44.14 -53.64 -17.70
N ALA A 11 -43.85 -53.33 -16.44
CA ALA A 11 -43.48 -51.97 -16.02
C ALA A 11 -42.01 -51.69 -16.41
N VAL A 12 -41.80 -50.79 -17.38
CA VAL A 12 -40.48 -50.29 -17.74
C VAL A 12 -40.18 -49.12 -16.80
N THR A 13 -39.29 -49.35 -15.86
CA THR A 13 -38.76 -48.28 -14.99
C THR A 13 -37.67 -47.51 -15.70
N CYS A 14 -37.98 -46.30 -16.20
CA CYS A 14 -36.96 -45.39 -16.73
C CYS A 14 -36.16 -44.75 -15.55
N VAL A 15 -34.93 -45.19 -15.37
CA VAL A 15 -33.94 -44.50 -14.51
C VAL A 15 -33.39 -43.31 -15.26
N LEU A 16 -33.84 -42.10 -14.86
CA LEU A 16 -33.23 -40.84 -15.31
C LEU A 16 -31.90 -40.65 -14.58
N VAL A 17 -30.80 -40.91 -15.26
CA VAL A 17 -29.46 -40.53 -14.82
C VAL A 17 -29.28 -39.08 -15.16
N THR A 18 -29.40 -38.18 -14.16
CA THR A 18 -29.01 -36.79 -14.27
C THR A 18 -27.47 -36.72 -14.24
N ALA A 19 -26.81 -36.62 -15.41
CA ALA A 19 -25.43 -36.26 -15.49
C ALA A 19 -25.31 -34.78 -15.12
N ALA A 20 -24.89 -34.49 -13.87
CA ALA A 20 -24.40 -33.17 -13.49
C ALA A 20 -23.05 -32.94 -14.16
N CYS A 21 -23.06 -32.28 -15.32
CA CYS A 21 -21.84 -31.71 -15.90
C CYS A 21 -21.40 -30.56 -14.99
N GLY A 22 -20.56 -30.85 -14.02
CA GLY A 22 -19.69 -29.83 -13.42
C GLY A 22 -18.70 -29.39 -14.50
N ALA A 23 -18.94 -28.24 -15.10
CA ALA A 23 -17.93 -27.61 -15.94
C ALA A 23 -16.78 -27.18 -15.03
N GLU A 24 -15.74 -27.98 -14.91
CA GLU A 24 -14.44 -27.48 -14.51
C GLU A 24 -14.05 -26.42 -15.54
N VAL A 25 -13.96 -25.18 -15.11
CA VAL A 25 -13.36 -24.10 -15.89
C VAL A 25 -11.86 -24.42 -15.99
N GLN A 26 -11.49 -25.23 -16.97
CA GLN A 26 -10.10 -25.38 -17.35
C GLN A 26 -9.65 -24.02 -17.87
N GLN A 27 -8.83 -23.33 -17.07
CA GLN A 27 -8.09 -22.19 -17.57
C GLN A 27 -7.27 -22.65 -18.76
N ALA A 28 -7.45 -21.99 -19.90
CA ALA A 28 -6.63 -22.23 -21.08
C ALA A 28 -5.15 -22.06 -20.69
N PRO A 29 -4.23 -22.94 -21.16
CA PRO A 29 -2.81 -22.78 -20.90
C PRO A 29 -2.39 -21.39 -21.40
N ARG A 30 -1.90 -20.55 -20.48
CA ARG A 30 -1.31 -19.26 -20.84
C ARG A 30 -0.09 -19.54 -21.70
N ASN A 31 -0.06 -19.03 -22.90
CA ASN A 31 1.17 -18.98 -23.70
C ASN A 31 2.09 -17.96 -23.04
N VAL A 32 2.90 -18.39 -22.09
CA VAL A 32 3.93 -17.57 -21.46
C VAL A 32 5.05 -17.38 -22.48
N SER A 33 4.99 -16.31 -23.23
CA SER A 33 6.10 -15.87 -24.08
C SER A 33 7.02 -14.98 -23.28
N GLY A 34 8.12 -15.54 -22.77
CA GLY A 34 9.10 -14.77 -22.03
C GLY A 34 10.01 -15.64 -21.16
N GLN A 35 11.14 -15.07 -20.77
CA GLN A 35 12.07 -15.71 -19.85
C GLN A 35 11.53 -15.56 -18.42
N SER A 36 11.64 -16.62 -17.59
CA SER A 36 11.31 -16.54 -16.16
C SER A 36 12.27 -15.60 -15.44
N VAL A 37 11.73 -14.73 -14.61
CA VAL A 37 12.49 -13.83 -13.75
C VAL A 37 12.26 -14.24 -12.28
N THR A 38 13.32 -14.27 -11.49
CA THR A 38 13.23 -14.53 -10.06
C THR A 38 13.76 -13.33 -9.29
N VAL A 39 12.93 -12.75 -8.42
CA VAL A 39 13.28 -11.66 -7.50
C VAL A 39 13.11 -12.12 -6.06
N THR A 40 13.64 -11.35 -5.11
CA THR A 40 13.37 -11.57 -3.68
C THR A 40 12.20 -10.70 -3.25
N ASN A 41 11.14 -11.31 -2.72
CA ASN A 41 10.01 -10.58 -2.15
C ASN A 41 9.73 -11.10 -0.74
N CYS A 42 9.68 -10.23 0.24
CA CYS A 42 9.54 -10.58 1.66
C CYS A 42 10.53 -11.68 2.16
N GLY A 43 11.78 -11.63 1.68
CA GLY A 43 12.83 -12.58 2.08
C GLY A 43 12.74 -13.97 1.43
N ALA A 44 11.81 -14.18 0.50
CA ALA A 44 11.64 -15.42 -0.24
C ALA A 44 11.81 -15.20 -1.75
N PRO A 45 12.29 -16.21 -2.51
CA PRO A 45 12.32 -16.12 -3.96
C PRO A 45 10.89 -16.12 -4.52
N LEU A 46 10.62 -15.18 -5.43
CA LEU A 46 9.40 -15.09 -6.22
C LEU A 46 9.76 -15.22 -7.69
N THR A 47 9.33 -16.31 -8.31
CA THR A 47 9.52 -16.54 -9.74
C THR A 47 8.27 -16.12 -10.50
N VAL A 48 8.47 -15.36 -11.57
CA VAL A 48 7.42 -14.86 -12.48
C VAL A 48 7.75 -15.37 -13.88
N ASP A 49 6.85 -16.14 -14.46
CA ASP A 49 7.00 -16.70 -15.79
C ASP A 49 6.43 -15.72 -16.83
N GLY A 50 7.32 -15.16 -17.67
CA GLY A 50 6.96 -14.12 -18.62
C GLY A 50 6.62 -12.77 -17.98
N VAL A 51 6.38 -11.76 -18.82
CA VAL A 51 5.99 -10.42 -18.36
C VAL A 51 4.48 -10.39 -18.07
N PRO A 52 4.04 -10.01 -16.86
CA PRO A 52 2.60 -9.94 -16.56
C PRO A 52 1.87 -8.92 -17.44
N GLU A 53 0.65 -9.27 -17.85
CA GLU A 53 -0.17 -8.44 -18.75
C GLU A 53 -1.44 -7.90 -18.08
N ARG A 54 -1.83 -8.46 -16.94
CA ARG A 54 -3.09 -8.15 -16.27
C ARG A 54 -2.85 -7.92 -14.78
N VAL A 55 -2.43 -6.71 -14.45
CA VAL A 55 -2.05 -6.34 -13.09
C VAL A 55 -3.22 -5.70 -12.35
N ILE A 56 -3.47 -6.14 -11.12
CA ILE A 56 -4.28 -5.42 -10.13
C ILE A 56 -3.38 -4.87 -9.04
N THR A 57 -3.63 -3.65 -8.64
CA THR A 57 -3.00 -3.01 -7.48
C THR A 57 -4.02 -2.67 -6.40
N ASN A 58 -3.59 -2.70 -5.15
CA ASN A 58 -4.36 -2.16 -4.04
C ASN A 58 -3.56 -1.05 -3.35
N ASP A 59 -4.21 0.08 -3.14
CA ASP A 59 -3.64 1.32 -2.64
C ASP A 59 -3.09 2.28 -3.70
N THR A 60 -3.21 3.59 -3.43
CA THR A 60 -2.78 4.66 -4.34
C THR A 60 -1.25 4.65 -4.51
N GLY A 61 -0.48 4.51 -3.42
CA GLY A 61 0.99 4.49 -3.46
C GLY A 61 1.53 3.32 -4.29
N ILE A 62 0.95 2.13 -4.12
CA ILE A 62 1.29 0.92 -4.88
C ILE A 62 0.97 1.12 -6.38
N THR A 63 -0.20 1.69 -6.68
CA THR A 63 -0.58 1.98 -8.06
C THR A 63 0.40 2.96 -8.70
N GLU A 64 0.81 4.00 -7.98
CA GLU A 64 1.78 4.99 -8.46
C GLU A 64 3.16 4.40 -8.75
N MET A 65 3.60 3.33 -8.09
CA MET A 65 4.85 2.64 -8.46
C MET A 65 4.76 2.08 -9.88
N MET A 66 3.64 1.47 -10.24
CA MET A 66 3.41 0.98 -11.60
C MET A 66 3.37 2.14 -12.61
N LEU A 67 2.66 3.22 -12.28
CA LEU A 67 2.55 4.40 -13.14
C LEU A 67 3.89 5.10 -13.34
N ALA A 68 4.70 5.24 -12.30
CA ALA A 68 6.04 5.82 -12.36
C ALA A 68 6.98 5.03 -13.28
N LEU A 69 6.81 3.72 -13.33
CA LEU A 69 7.51 2.83 -14.26
C LEU A 69 6.90 2.85 -15.68
N GLY A 70 5.80 3.59 -15.92
CA GLY A 70 5.13 3.67 -17.22
C GLY A 70 4.34 2.44 -17.58
N LEU A 71 3.84 1.70 -16.58
CA LEU A 71 3.15 0.44 -16.74
C LEU A 71 1.62 0.57 -16.65
N ALA A 72 1.07 1.77 -16.91
CA ALA A 72 -0.38 2.02 -16.88
C ALA A 72 -1.15 1.01 -17.77
N ASP A 73 -0.63 0.68 -18.95
CA ASP A 73 -1.27 -0.24 -19.90
C ASP A 73 -1.29 -1.70 -19.43
N ARG A 74 -0.54 -2.04 -18.37
CA ARG A 74 -0.57 -3.35 -17.72
C ARG A 74 -1.64 -3.44 -16.64
N LEU A 75 -2.14 -2.31 -16.14
CA LEU A 75 -3.13 -2.26 -15.08
C LEU A 75 -4.53 -2.54 -15.65
N VAL A 76 -5.14 -3.65 -15.23
CA VAL A 76 -6.56 -3.93 -15.52
C VAL A 76 -7.47 -3.27 -14.50
N GLY A 77 -6.93 -2.75 -13.42
CA GLY A 77 -7.63 -1.94 -12.44
C GLY A 77 -6.88 -1.79 -11.13
N TYR A 78 -7.41 -0.90 -10.30
CA TYR A 78 -6.90 -0.69 -8.95
C TYR A 78 -8.05 -0.54 -7.95
N THR A 79 -7.77 -0.88 -6.69
CA THR A 79 -8.60 -0.52 -5.54
C THR A 79 -7.83 0.44 -4.64
N SER A 80 -8.54 1.26 -3.90
CA SER A 80 -7.93 2.13 -2.90
C SER A 80 -8.95 2.50 -1.82
N TYR A 81 -8.54 3.24 -0.81
CA TYR A 81 -9.39 3.65 0.30
C TYR A 81 -10.46 4.68 -0.12
N PRO A 82 -11.58 4.82 0.62
CA PRO A 82 -12.53 5.90 0.42
C PRO A 82 -11.88 7.28 0.65
N GLY A 83 -12.02 8.20 -0.32
CA GLY A 83 -11.39 9.54 -0.25
C GLY A 83 -10.10 9.69 -1.07
N LYS A 84 -9.68 8.64 -1.78
CA LYS A 84 -8.51 8.63 -2.66
C LYS A 84 -8.50 9.68 -3.77
N GLU A 85 -9.65 10.29 -4.06
CA GLU A 85 -9.81 11.26 -5.15
C GLU A 85 -8.86 12.45 -5.00
N ARG A 86 -8.59 12.87 -3.76
CA ARG A 86 -7.63 13.94 -3.48
C ARG A 86 -6.19 13.52 -3.78
N ASP A 87 -5.81 12.32 -3.40
CA ASP A 87 -4.48 11.78 -3.73
C ASP A 87 -4.31 11.66 -5.23
N ILE A 88 -5.31 11.14 -5.93
CA ILE A 88 -5.28 11.03 -7.40
C ILE A 88 -5.19 12.42 -8.05
N ALA A 89 -6.00 13.37 -7.59
CA ALA A 89 -6.00 14.75 -8.11
C ALA A 89 -4.65 15.49 -7.90
N THR A 90 -3.88 15.09 -6.89
CA THR A 90 -2.54 15.65 -6.60
C THR A 90 -1.40 14.76 -7.08
N SER A 91 -1.72 13.65 -7.76
CA SER A 91 -0.74 12.71 -8.26
C SER A 91 0.07 13.30 -9.43
N PRO A 92 1.40 13.12 -9.43
CA PRO A 92 2.19 13.38 -10.64
C PRO A 92 1.77 12.53 -11.84
N TRP A 93 1.01 11.45 -11.61
CA TRP A 93 0.52 10.50 -12.62
C TRP A 93 -1.02 10.56 -12.77
N GLN A 94 -1.65 11.69 -12.46
CA GLN A 94 -3.10 11.83 -12.55
C GLN A 94 -3.66 11.40 -13.92
N ALA A 95 -3.02 11.82 -15.02
CA ALA A 95 -3.45 11.46 -16.38
C ALA A 95 -3.38 9.94 -16.64
N ASP A 96 -2.44 9.24 -16.01
CA ASP A 96 -2.34 7.78 -16.11
C ASP A 96 -3.43 7.10 -15.26
N PHE A 97 -3.77 7.63 -14.09
CA PHE A 97 -4.90 7.14 -13.29
C PHE A 97 -6.23 7.19 -14.05
N GLU A 98 -6.44 8.24 -14.85
CA GLU A 98 -7.67 8.39 -15.67
C GLU A 98 -7.82 7.25 -16.71
N ARG A 99 -6.72 6.59 -17.07
CA ARG A 99 -6.69 5.47 -18.02
C ARG A 99 -6.91 4.10 -17.36
N VAL A 100 -6.75 4.02 -16.04
CA VAL A 100 -6.84 2.77 -15.27
C VAL A 100 -8.20 2.68 -14.59
N PRO A 101 -8.98 1.60 -14.82
CA PRO A 101 -10.30 1.45 -14.20
C PRO A 101 -10.22 1.36 -12.67
N PRO A 102 -10.97 2.20 -11.91
CA PRO A 102 -11.15 1.98 -10.49
C PRO A 102 -12.08 0.77 -10.27
N LEU A 103 -11.67 -0.18 -9.43
CA LEU A 103 -12.44 -1.39 -9.10
C LEU A 103 -13.22 -1.24 -7.80
N GLY A 104 -13.21 -0.07 -7.18
CA GLY A 104 -13.89 0.25 -5.92
C GLY A 104 -12.95 0.43 -4.75
N ASP A 105 -13.55 0.55 -3.56
CA ASP A 105 -12.84 0.87 -2.31
C ASP A 105 -12.50 -0.38 -1.48
N ALA A 106 -12.90 -1.57 -1.96
CA ALA A 106 -12.67 -2.82 -1.27
C ALA A 106 -11.85 -3.80 -2.11
N PHE A 107 -10.74 -4.26 -1.55
CA PHE A 107 -9.91 -5.29 -2.15
C PHE A 107 -10.38 -6.67 -1.70
N THR A 108 -11.38 -7.21 -2.41
CA THR A 108 -12.00 -8.49 -2.09
C THR A 108 -11.65 -9.58 -3.11
N ARG A 109 -11.86 -10.85 -2.71
CA ARG A 109 -11.63 -11.99 -3.61
C ARG A 109 -12.48 -11.92 -4.86
N GLU A 110 -13.73 -11.45 -4.73
CA GLU A 110 -14.67 -11.30 -5.82
C GLU A 110 -14.20 -10.23 -6.83
N VAL A 111 -13.73 -9.09 -6.34
CA VAL A 111 -13.18 -8.00 -7.18
C VAL A 111 -11.95 -8.49 -7.93
N VAL A 112 -11.02 -9.13 -7.23
CA VAL A 112 -9.79 -9.63 -7.85
C VAL A 112 -10.10 -10.74 -8.86
N GLN A 113 -10.98 -11.69 -8.52
CA GLN A 113 -11.33 -12.78 -9.41
C GLN A 113 -12.08 -12.29 -10.67
N ALA A 114 -12.97 -11.31 -10.52
CA ALA A 114 -13.70 -10.72 -11.65
C ALA A 114 -12.77 -10.02 -12.67
N ALA A 115 -11.69 -9.41 -12.18
CA ALA A 115 -10.70 -8.78 -13.04
C ALA A 115 -9.75 -9.78 -13.72
N ALA A 116 -9.75 -11.06 -13.30
CA ALA A 116 -8.92 -12.15 -13.85
C ALA A 116 -7.44 -11.72 -14.02
N PRO A 117 -6.73 -11.28 -12.97
CA PRO A 117 -5.35 -10.85 -13.07
C PRO A 117 -4.39 -12.02 -13.26
N ASP A 118 -3.19 -11.73 -13.74
CA ASP A 118 -2.04 -12.63 -13.69
C ASP A 118 -1.00 -12.16 -12.66
N PHE A 119 -1.12 -10.91 -12.19
CA PHE A 119 -0.26 -10.33 -11.15
C PHE A 119 -1.09 -9.47 -10.20
N VAL A 120 -0.85 -9.62 -8.89
CA VAL A 120 -1.54 -8.89 -7.84
C VAL A 120 -0.52 -8.23 -6.93
N PHE A 121 -0.49 -6.91 -6.90
CA PHE A 121 0.40 -6.13 -6.05
C PHE A 121 -0.37 -5.44 -4.93
N ALA A 122 -0.10 -5.83 -3.68
CA ALA A 122 -0.83 -5.35 -2.51
C ALA A 122 0.03 -5.35 -1.25
N GLY A 123 -0.35 -4.55 -0.26
CA GLY A 123 0.28 -4.55 1.06
C GLY A 123 -0.34 -5.58 2.01
N TRP A 124 0.29 -5.82 3.16
CA TRP A 124 -0.24 -6.66 4.23
C TRP A 124 -1.09 -5.81 5.19
N ASN A 125 -2.26 -6.34 5.59
CA ASN A 125 -3.32 -5.70 6.38
C ASN A 125 -4.14 -4.61 5.68
N TYR A 126 -3.76 -4.15 4.52
CA TYR A 126 -4.52 -3.21 3.68
C TYR A 126 -4.63 -3.66 2.22
N GLY A 127 -4.52 -4.94 2.00
CA GLY A 127 -4.67 -5.68 0.76
C GLY A 127 -4.71 -7.14 1.10
N PHE A 128 -3.54 -7.78 1.25
CA PHE A 128 -3.46 -9.14 1.78
C PHE A 128 -3.86 -9.15 3.26
N LYS A 129 -4.78 -10.04 3.61
CA LYS A 129 -5.31 -10.15 4.97
C LYS A 129 -5.89 -11.54 5.24
N GLU A 130 -5.39 -12.22 6.28
CA GLU A 130 -5.84 -13.57 6.63
C GLU A 130 -7.33 -13.63 6.99
N SER A 131 -7.81 -12.65 7.75
CA SER A 131 -9.21 -12.62 8.22
C SER A 131 -10.26 -12.51 7.09
N THR A 132 -9.86 -12.04 5.91
CA THR A 132 -10.72 -11.98 4.72
C THR A 132 -10.42 -13.11 3.73
N GLY A 133 -9.40 -13.93 3.99
CA GLY A 133 -8.93 -14.97 3.08
C GLY A 133 -8.24 -14.42 1.81
N MET A 134 -8.02 -13.11 1.73
CA MET A 134 -7.24 -12.49 0.67
C MET A 134 -5.76 -12.63 1.00
N THR A 135 -5.16 -13.76 0.64
CA THR A 135 -3.77 -14.08 0.96
C THR A 135 -2.96 -14.35 -0.31
N PRO A 136 -1.62 -14.25 -0.23
CA PRO A 136 -0.76 -14.66 -1.35
C PRO A 136 -1.02 -16.07 -1.84
N GLU A 137 -1.35 -17.02 -0.93
CA GLU A 137 -1.68 -18.41 -1.27
C GLU A 137 -2.97 -18.48 -2.08
N TRP A 138 -3.98 -17.72 -1.69
CA TRP A 138 -5.23 -17.66 -2.46
C TRP A 138 -5.00 -17.07 -3.85
N VAL A 139 -4.19 -16.02 -3.98
CA VAL A 139 -3.86 -15.42 -5.29
C VAL A 139 -3.16 -16.45 -6.19
N ARG A 140 -2.21 -17.23 -5.63
CA ARG A 140 -1.59 -18.35 -6.38
C ARG A 140 -2.61 -19.40 -6.81
N SER A 141 -3.61 -19.68 -5.97
CA SER A 141 -4.63 -20.68 -6.28
C SER A 141 -5.53 -20.31 -7.46
N ILE A 142 -5.66 -19.03 -7.79
CA ILE A 142 -6.35 -18.53 -8.98
C ILE A 142 -5.41 -18.35 -10.18
N GLY A 143 -4.15 -18.77 -10.06
CA GLY A 143 -3.16 -18.73 -11.14
C GLY A 143 -2.50 -17.35 -11.33
N ALA A 144 -2.60 -16.44 -10.38
CA ALA A 144 -1.91 -15.14 -10.42
C ALA A 144 -0.66 -15.15 -9.52
N VAL A 145 0.28 -14.27 -9.82
CA VAL A 145 1.47 -14.05 -9.00
C VAL A 145 1.18 -12.98 -7.94
N PRO A 146 1.27 -13.29 -6.64
CA PRO A 146 1.17 -12.28 -5.59
C PRO A 146 2.53 -11.61 -5.39
N TYR A 147 2.58 -10.29 -5.46
CA TYR A 147 3.70 -9.47 -5.03
C TYR A 147 3.27 -8.65 -3.82
N GLN A 148 3.97 -8.82 -2.70
CA GLN A 148 3.67 -8.08 -1.50
C GLN A 148 4.58 -6.86 -1.41
N LEU A 149 4.00 -5.69 -1.11
CA LEU A 149 4.74 -4.46 -0.83
C LEU A 149 5.82 -4.72 0.23
N THR A 150 7.05 -4.34 -0.04
CA THR A 150 8.21 -4.70 0.80
C THR A 150 8.15 -4.05 2.18
N GLU A 151 7.69 -2.79 2.31
CA GLU A 151 7.46 -2.14 3.61
C GLU A 151 6.46 -2.92 4.48
N ALA A 152 5.48 -3.57 3.83
CA ALA A 152 4.47 -4.36 4.50
C ALA A 152 4.88 -5.82 4.79
N CYS A 153 6.10 -6.23 4.46
CA CYS A 153 6.62 -7.54 4.80
C CYS A 153 6.69 -7.73 6.32
N ARG A 154 6.21 -8.89 6.80
CA ARG A 154 6.22 -9.19 8.23
C ARG A 154 7.60 -9.58 8.73
N GLN A 155 7.96 -9.11 9.90
CA GLN A 155 9.16 -9.58 10.61
C GLN A 155 8.98 -11.07 10.99
N PRO A 156 10.03 -11.89 10.88
CA PRO A 156 9.94 -13.33 11.14
C PRO A 156 9.33 -13.66 12.51
N GLY A 157 8.30 -14.52 12.50
CA GLY A 157 7.64 -14.99 13.72
C GLY A 157 6.75 -13.97 14.44
N THR A 158 6.44 -12.82 13.80
CA THR A 158 5.61 -11.76 14.37
C THR A 158 4.55 -11.28 13.38
N ASN A 159 3.60 -10.46 13.86
CA ASN A 159 2.67 -9.72 13.02
C ASN A 159 3.13 -8.29 12.73
N ARG A 160 4.31 -7.90 13.21
CA ARG A 160 4.89 -6.58 12.97
C ARG A 160 5.41 -6.51 11.54
N ARG A 161 5.28 -5.35 10.92
CA ARG A 161 5.73 -5.09 9.56
C ARG A 161 7.06 -4.35 9.54
N GLY A 162 7.70 -4.38 8.37
CA GLY A 162 8.97 -3.70 8.11
C GLY A 162 10.18 -4.59 8.40
N VAL A 163 10.85 -4.99 7.32
CA VAL A 163 12.03 -5.88 7.34
C VAL A 163 13.31 -5.15 6.90
N MET A 164 13.17 -3.92 6.42
CA MET A 164 14.26 -3.03 6.02
C MET A 164 13.84 -1.57 6.19
N GLU A 165 14.76 -0.63 5.93
CA GLU A 165 14.46 0.80 5.94
C GLU A 165 13.43 1.13 4.83
N PRO A 166 12.43 1.98 5.11
CA PRO A 166 11.30 2.21 4.19
C PRO A 166 11.67 2.72 2.78
N LEU A 167 12.66 3.62 2.66
CA LEU A 167 13.10 4.07 1.33
C LEU A 167 13.85 2.97 0.58
N ASP A 168 14.60 2.10 1.29
CA ASP A 168 15.22 0.92 0.68
C ASP A 168 14.15 -0.08 0.22
N ALA A 169 13.03 -0.19 0.95
CA ALA A 169 11.89 -0.99 0.53
C ALA A 169 11.30 -0.48 -0.79
N LEU A 170 11.06 0.84 -0.90
CA LEU A 170 10.61 1.48 -2.13
C LEU A 170 11.58 1.22 -3.30
N TYR A 171 12.89 1.39 -3.08
CA TYR A 171 13.90 1.17 -4.13
C TYR A 171 13.98 -0.30 -4.54
N THR A 172 13.81 -1.21 -3.58
CA THR A 172 13.74 -2.65 -3.83
C THR A 172 12.53 -3.01 -4.67
N ASP A 173 11.34 -2.48 -4.32
CA ASP A 173 10.12 -2.75 -5.07
C ASP A 173 10.19 -2.19 -6.49
N LEU A 174 10.67 -0.96 -6.68
CA LEU A 174 10.86 -0.40 -8.02
C LEU A 174 11.85 -1.21 -8.86
N THR A 175 12.94 -1.70 -8.25
CA THR A 175 13.93 -2.54 -8.93
C THR A 175 13.34 -3.90 -9.31
N ASN A 176 12.66 -4.57 -8.37
CA ASN A 176 12.00 -5.84 -8.62
C ASN A 176 10.93 -5.74 -9.72
N LEU A 177 10.10 -4.70 -9.68
CA LEU A 177 9.12 -4.43 -10.73
C LEU A 177 9.82 -4.16 -12.07
N GLY A 178 10.94 -3.45 -12.06
CA GLY A 178 11.77 -3.22 -13.25
C GLY A 178 12.24 -4.53 -13.88
N GLU A 179 12.66 -5.51 -13.08
CA GLU A 179 13.03 -6.84 -13.51
C GLU A 179 11.84 -7.64 -14.06
N ILE A 180 10.72 -7.68 -13.30
CA ILE A 180 9.51 -8.44 -13.63
C ILE A 180 8.88 -7.95 -14.93
N PHE A 181 8.80 -6.62 -15.12
CA PHE A 181 8.13 -6.02 -16.27
C PHE A 181 9.07 -5.64 -17.43
N ASP A 182 10.34 -6.02 -17.34
CA ASP A 182 11.37 -5.76 -18.36
C ASP A 182 11.57 -4.26 -18.66
N VAL A 183 11.54 -3.43 -17.60
CA VAL A 183 11.77 -1.98 -17.65
C VAL A 183 12.92 -1.56 -16.73
N ARG A 184 14.00 -2.39 -16.68
CA ARG A 184 15.16 -2.25 -15.77
C ARG A 184 15.83 -0.90 -15.85
N GLU A 185 16.06 -0.40 -17.07
CA GLU A 185 16.71 0.88 -17.29
C GLU A 185 15.92 2.03 -16.64
N LYS A 186 14.60 2.06 -16.91
CA LYS A 186 13.71 3.07 -16.33
C LYS A 186 13.63 2.97 -14.81
N ALA A 187 13.58 1.76 -14.26
CA ALA A 187 13.58 1.54 -12.81
C ALA A 187 14.89 2.04 -12.18
N GLY A 188 16.04 1.74 -12.78
CA GLY A 188 17.35 2.19 -12.32
C GLY A 188 17.51 3.72 -12.35
N GLU A 189 17.06 4.37 -13.43
CA GLU A 189 17.05 5.83 -13.53
C GLU A 189 16.13 6.48 -12.47
N LEU A 190 14.96 5.87 -12.24
CA LEU A 190 13.98 6.35 -11.26
C LEU A 190 14.55 6.26 -9.84
N VAL A 191 15.10 5.10 -9.47
CA VAL A 191 15.73 4.88 -8.16
C VAL A 191 16.90 5.84 -7.95
N SER A 192 17.81 5.98 -8.93
CA SER A 192 18.95 6.90 -8.84
C SER A 192 18.52 8.35 -8.61
N ARG A 193 17.52 8.81 -9.35
CA ARG A 193 16.95 10.16 -9.19
C ARG A 193 16.34 10.37 -7.82
N TYR A 194 15.64 9.35 -7.27
CA TYR A 194 15.04 9.44 -5.94
C TYR A 194 16.09 9.46 -4.83
N GLN A 195 17.13 8.65 -4.94
CA GLN A 195 18.26 8.66 -4.01
C GLN A 195 18.97 10.02 -4.01
N GLU A 196 19.23 10.59 -5.18
CA GLU A 196 19.82 11.93 -5.30
C GLU A 196 18.93 13.01 -4.67
N GLN A 197 17.62 12.96 -4.92
CA GLN A 197 16.66 13.91 -4.35
C GLN A 197 16.64 13.87 -2.83
N VAL A 198 16.67 12.68 -2.23
CA VAL A 198 16.76 12.50 -0.78
C VAL A 198 18.07 12.99 -0.23
N ALA A 199 19.19 12.66 -0.86
CA ALA A 199 20.53 13.10 -0.44
C ALA A 199 20.66 14.64 -0.43
N VAL A 200 20.20 15.32 -1.48
CA VAL A 200 20.18 16.78 -1.56
C VAL A 200 19.32 17.41 -0.44
N ALA A 201 18.20 16.79 -0.12
CA ALA A 201 17.35 17.28 0.98
C ALA A 201 18.03 17.08 2.35
N ALA A 202 18.64 15.92 2.58
CA ALA A 202 19.36 15.60 3.82
C ALA A 202 20.58 16.53 4.03
N ASP A 203 21.37 16.79 3.00
CA ASP A 203 22.51 17.71 3.04
C ASP A 203 22.11 19.17 3.34
N SER A 204 20.84 19.50 3.13
CA SER A 204 20.32 20.84 3.43
C SER A 204 19.98 21.06 4.91
N ALA A 205 20.01 20.01 5.73
CA ALA A 205 19.80 20.14 7.18
C ALA A 205 21.02 20.81 7.85
N PRO A 206 20.81 21.74 8.81
CA PRO A 206 21.93 22.43 9.47
C PRO A 206 22.83 21.45 10.24
N ALA A 207 24.11 21.45 9.92
CA ALA A 207 25.07 20.57 10.58
C ALA A 207 25.19 20.88 12.09
N GLY A 208 25.23 19.83 12.92
CA GLY A 208 25.44 19.95 14.37
C GLY A 208 24.21 20.35 15.19
N GLN A 209 23.06 20.55 14.58
CA GLN A 209 21.80 20.75 15.31
C GLN A 209 21.20 19.40 15.76
N GLN A 210 20.46 19.44 16.88
CA GLN A 210 19.68 18.29 17.30
C GLN A 210 18.50 18.11 16.34
N PRO A 211 18.17 16.88 15.94
CA PRO A 211 17.01 16.62 15.07
C PRO A 211 15.72 17.18 15.68
N VAL A 212 14.88 17.77 14.85
CA VAL A 212 13.59 18.32 15.27
C VAL A 212 12.66 17.18 15.66
N ARG A 213 12.10 17.22 16.87
CA ARG A 213 11.12 16.22 17.32
C ARG A 213 9.80 16.40 16.57
N VAL A 214 9.47 15.41 15.73
CA VAL A 214 8.29 15.44 14.84
C VAL A 214 7.31 14.37 15.26
N PHE A 215 6.05 14.75 15.46
CA PHE A 215 4.94 13.83 15.63
C PHE A 215 4.24 13.61 14.29
N LEU A 216 4.19 12.37 13.84
CA LEU A 216 3.29 12.00 12.74
C LEU A 216 1.90 11.73 13.31
N PHE A 217 0.92 12.52 12.90
CA PHE A 217 -0.46 12.37 13.31
C PHE A 217 -1.33 11.93 12.12
N ASP A 218 -1.73 10.67 12.13
CA ASP A 218 -2.62 10.11 11.12
C ASP A 218 -4.07 10.40 11.46
N SER A 219 -4.54 9.88 12.58
CA SER A 219 -5.91 9.97 13.07
C SER A 219 -5.96 9.68 14.56
N ALA A 220 -7.12 9.85 15.18
CA ALA A 220 -7.34 9.40 16.56
C ALA A 220 -8.80 8.99 16.79
N THR A 221 -9.02 7.76 17.31
CA THR A 221 -10.36 7.26 17.68
C THR A 221 -10.24 6.14 18.72
N PRO A 222 -10.20 6.41 20.03
CA PRO A 222 -9.93 7.68 20.69
C PRO A 222 -8.43 8.04 20.74
N GLU A 223 -7.55 7.04 20.61
CA GLU A 223 -6.10 7.18 20.73
C GLU A 223 -5.43 7.50 19.40
N PRO A 224 -4.27 8.19 19.40
CA PRO A 224 -3.58 8.54 18.18
C PRO A 224 -3.06 7.30 17.42
N PHE A 225 -3.30 7.29 16.13
CA PHE A 225 -2.64 6.40 15.17
C PHE A 225 -1.46 7.13 14.55
N THR A 226 -0.30 6.48 14.49
CA THR A 226 0.97 7.09 14.12
C THR A 226 1.89 6.08 13.43
N SER A 227 3.05 6.53 12.97
CA SER A 227 4.10 5.66 12.45
C SER A 227 5.10 5.27 13.55
N GLY A 228 5.45 4.00 13.58
CA GLY A 228 6.67 3.52 14.23
C GLY A 228 7.87 3.57 13.28
N ARG A 229 9.01 2.99 13.71
CA ARG A 229 10.30 3.09 13.03
C ARG A 229 10.30 2.59 11.58
N THR A 230 9.54 1.55 11.29
CA THR A 230 9.57 0.83 10.01
C THR A 230 8.51 1.29 9.02
N ALA A 231 7.77 2.37 9.32
CA ALA A 231 6.87 3.01 8.35
C ALA A 231 7.60 4.14 7.59
N ALA A 232 7.19 4.38 6.36
CA ALA A 232 7.78 5.40 5.50
C ALA A 232 7.96 6.78 6.16
N PRO A 233 7.00 7.32 6.95
CA PRO A 233 7.15 8.62 7.58
C PRO A 233 8.35 8.75 8.51
N SER A 234 8.74 7.68 9.22
CA SER A 234 9.88 7.75 10.13
C SER A 234 11.18 8.04 9.39
N GLN A 235 11.42 7.36 8.29
CA GLN A 235 12.61 7.65 7.49
C GLN A 235 12.48 8.98 6.74
N ILE A 236 11.32 9.31 6.19
CA ILE A 236 11.07 10.60 5.52
C ILE A 236 11.38 11.77 6.47
N ILE A 237 10.91 11.70 7.72
CA ILE A 237 11.17 12.71 8.75
C ILE A 237 12.68 12.77 9.08
N ARG A 238 13.35 11.62 9.20
CA ARG A 238 14.78 11.54 9.51
C ARG A 238 15.62 12.17 8.40
N GLU A 239 15.37 11.80 7.15
CA GLU A 239 16.08 12.37 6.00
C GLU A 239 15.77 13.86 5.80
N ALA A 240 14.66 14.36 6.34
CA ALA A 240 14.32 15.78 6.35
C ALA A 240 14.95 16.58 7.49
N GLY A 241 15.80 15.97 8.34
CA GLY A 241 16.45 16.61 9.49
C GLY A 241 15.64 16.57 10.78
N GLY A 242 14.54 15.80 10.82
CA GLY A 242 13.74 15.55 12.01
C GLY A 242 14.05 14.21 12.68
N ALA A 243 13.35 13.97 13.79
CA ALA A 243 13.26 12.67 14.45
C ALA A 243 11.79 12.37 14.74
N ASN A 244 11.28 11.26 14.24
CA ASN A 244 9.95 10.81 14.64
C ASN A 244 9.95 10.51 16.13
N ILE A 245 9.06 11.14 16.89
CA ILE A 245 9.00 10.94 18.34
C ILE A 245 8.64 9.50 18.75
N PHE A 246 8.22 8.65 17.81
CA PHE A 246 7.91 7.24 18.00
C PHE A 246 8.84 6.29 17.23
N ASP A 247 10.04 6.72 16.89
CA ASP A 247 11.06 5.90 16.21
C ASP A 247 11.59 4.74 17.08
N ASP A 248 11.29 4.75 18.37
CA ASP A 248 11.56 3.65 19.30
C ASP A 248 10.56 2.48 19.20
N LEU A 249 9.42 2.68 18.54
CA LEU A 249 8.44 1.61 18.31
C LEU A 249 8.85 0.77 17.10
N ASN A 250 9.22 -0.50 17.38
CA ASN A 250 9.62 -1.44 16.32
C ASN A 250 8.40 -2.04 15.62
N ASP A 251 7.65 -1.20 14.95
CA ASP A 251 6.53 -1.57 14.07
C ASP A 251 6.42 -0.52 12.96
N SER A 252 5.56 -0.78 11.98
CA SER A 252 5.19 0.18 10.96
C SER A 252 4.14 1.16 11.51
N TRP A 253 2.88 1.01 11.15
CA TRP A 253 1.79 1.85 11.66
C TRP A 253 1.19 1.26 12.93
N THR A 254 1.02 2.08 13.97
CA THR A 254 0.60 1.63 15.30
C THR A 254 -0.20 2.69 16.05
N THR A 255 -0.93 2.24 17.08
CA THR A 255 -1.62 3.14 18.01
C THR A 255 -0.72 3.46 19.20
N THR A 256 -0.77 4.70 19.66
CA THR A 256 -0.07 5.19 20.86
C THR A 256 -1.06 5.91 21.79
N SER A 257 -0.57 6.51 22.88
CA SER A 257 -1.41 7.34 23.74
C SER A 257 -1.12 8.84 23.58
N TRP A 258 -2.10 9.68 23.90
CA TRP A 258 -1.95 11.11 23.93
C TRP A 258 -0.91 11.57 24.97
N GLU A 259 -0.84 10.88 26.10
CA GLU A 259 0.16 11.13 27.15
C GLU A 259 1.57 10.90 26.62
N ALA A 260 1.79 9.78 25.89
CA ALA A 260 3.09 9.47 25.34
C ALA A 260 3.49 10.49 24.26
N ALA A 261 2.56 10.93 23.42
CA ALA A 261 2.81 11.97 22.43
C ALA A 261 3.16 13.31 23.07
N ALA A 262 2.40 13.74 24.09
CA ALA A 262 2.63 15.00 24.78
C ALA A 262 3.93 15.01 25.61
N GLN A 263 4.27 13.90 26.30
CA GLN A 263 5.51 13.79 27.08
C GLN A 263 6.77 13.90 26.20
N ARG A 264 6.69 13.51 24.93
CA ARG A 264 7.79 13.63 23.97
C ARG A 264 7.92 15.04 23.38
N ASP A 265 7.01 15.94 23.74
CA ASP A 265 6.96 17.36 23.39
C ASP A 265 7.40 17.65 21.94
N PRO A 266 6.59 17.27 20.94
CA PRO A 266 6.93 17.51 19.55
C PRO A 266 7.09 19.01 19.27
N GLN A 267 8.10 19.33 18.45
CA GLN A 267 8.39 20.67 17.95
C GLN A 267 7.66 20.94 16.63
N ALA A 268 7.34 19.87 15.89
CA ALA A 268 6.57 19.93 14.67
C ALA A 268 5.59 18.74 14.59
N ILE A 269 4.52 18.90 13.81
CA ILE A 269 3.53 17.84 13.54
C ILE A 269 3.38 17.72 12.04
N VAL A 270 3.45 16.47 11.53
CA VAL A 270 3.07 16.10 10.16
C VAL A 270 1.72 15.39 10.23
N ILE A 271 0.72 15.94 9.56
CA ILE A 271 -0.63 15.37 9.47
C ILE A 271 -0.76 14.57 8.17
N VAL A 272 -1.32 13.37 8.25
CA VAL A 272 -1.74 12.60 7.08
C VAL A 272 -3.07 13.17 6.58
N ASP A 273 -3.10 13.66 5.34
CA ASP A 273 -4.30 14.19 4.69
C ASP A 273 -4.92 13.14 3.76
N TYR A 274 -6.04 12.58 4.18
CA TYR A 274 -6.81 11.62 3.37
C TYR A 274 -7.76 12.31 2.38
N GLY A 275 -7.96 13.62 2.48
CA GLY A 275 -8.92 14.35 1.66
C GLY A 275 -10.39 13.96 1.87
N ALA A 276 -10.68 13.06 2.79
CA ALA A 276 -11.98 12.45 3.00
C ALA A 276 -12.77 13.14 4.10
N GLY A 277 -13.93 13.69 3.76
CA GLY A 277 -14.98 14.12 4.66
C GLY A 277 -14.59 15.22 5.66
N PRO A 278 -15.56 15.92 6.25
CA PRO A 278 -15.27 17.00 7.20
C PRO A 278 -14.59 16.52 8.48
N GLU A 279 -14.92 15.32 8.97
CA GLU A 279 -14.39 14.77 10.24
C GLU A 279 -12.92 14.35 10.14
N ASN A 280 -12.44 13.97 8.98
CA ASN A 280 -11.05 13.57 8.72
C ASN A 280 -10.25 14.64 7.97
N SER A 281 -10.81 15.84 7.82
CA SER A 281 -10.11 16.93 7.17
C SER A 281 -8.89 17.37 8.00
N VAL A 282 -7.90 17.95 7.32
CA VAL A 282 -6.72 18.54 7.96
C VAL A 282 -7.14 19.55 9.04
N GLN A 283 -8.17 20.36 8.75
CA GLN A 283 -8.68 21.37 9.69
C GLN A 283 -9.25 20.71 10.95
N ALA A 284 -10.06 19.65 10.81
CA ALA A 284 -10.60 18.91 11.97
C ALA A 284 -9.48 18.28 12.81
N LYS A 285 -8.46 17.71 12.18
CA LYS A 285 -7.28 17.17 12.88
C LYS A 285 -6.50 18.27 13.65
N ILE A 286 -6.32 19.44 13.06
CA ILE A 286 -5.69 20.59 13.73
C ILE A 286 -6.53 21.05 14.93
N GLU A 287 -7.85 21.12 14.77
CA GLU A 287 -8.76 21.49 15.87
C GLU A 287 -8.74 20.45 16.98
N GLN A 288 -8.70 19.16 16.67
CA GLN A 288 -8.54 18.07 17.63
C GLN A 288 -7.24 18.22 18.44
N LEU A 289 -6.11 18.47 17.78
CA LEU A 289 -4.82 18.69 18.43
C LEU A 289 -4.84 19.91 19.35
N ARG A 290 -5.46 21.01 18.92
CA ARG A 290 -5.59 22.23 19.71
C ARG A 290 -6.54 22.11 20.90
N ALA A 291 -7.62 21.34 20.74
CA ALA A 291 -8.61 21.11 21.79
C ALA A 291 -8.14 20.07 22.82
N HIS A 292 -7.20 19.20 22.46
CA HIS A 292 -6.73 18.14 23.35
C HIS A 292 -5.85 18.71 24.47
N PRO A 293 -6.22 18.55 25.77
CA PRO A 293 -5.57 19.25 26.90
C PRO A 293 -4.06 19.03 26.98
N LEU A 294 -3.59 17.81 26.66
CA LEU A 294 -2.17 17.47 26.70
C LEU A 294 -1.41 18.02 25.49
N MET A 295 -2.01 18.00 24.29
CA MET A 295 -1.35 18.44 23.06
C MET A 295 -1.29 19.95 22.93
N ALA A 296 -2.29 20.68 23.43
CA ALA A 296 -2.35 22.13 23.38
C ALA A 296 -1.11 22.82 24.01
N GLY A 297 -0.47 22.16 24.98
CA GLY A 297 0.74 22.63 25.63
C GLY A 297 2.05 22.35 24.90
N THR A 298 2.06 21.49 23.87
CA THR A 298 3.27 21.14 23.14
C THR A 298 3.79 22.30 22.27
N ALA A 299 5.10 22.34 22.01
CA ALA A 299 5.71 23.38 21.19
C ALA A 299 5.07 23.44 19.79
N ALA A 300 4.88 22.29 19.15
CA ALA A 300 4.28 22.21 17.81
C ALA A 300 2.90 22.88 17.71
N VAL A 301 2.03 22.67 18.70
CA VAL A 301 0.66 23.22 18.68
C VAL A 301 0.66 24.71 19.03
N ARG A 302 1.42 25.14 20.07
CA ARG A 302 1.51 26.55 20.47
C ARG A 302 2.06 27.45 19.37
N GLU A 303 3.08 26.98 18.65
CA GLU A 303 3.78 27.74 17.62
C GLU A 303 3.21 27.52 16.22
N ASN A 304 2.16 26.68 16.12
CA ASN A 304 1.53 26.31 14.86
C ASN A 304 2.55 25.74 13.86
N ASN A 305 3.44 24.85 14.33
CA ASN A 305 4.40 24.12 13.51
C ASN A 305 3.75 22.84 13.01
N ILE A 306 2.74 22.98 12.16
CA ILE A 306 1.93 21.87 11.64
C ILE A 306 1.92 21.95 10.13
N ILE A 307 2.22 20.83 9.47
CA ILE A 307 2.13 20.64 8.02
C ILE A 307 1.28 19.41 7.72
N ALA A 308 0.53 19.43 6.63
CA ALA A 308 -0.20 18.27 6.14
C ALA A 308 0.36 17.83 4.79
N LEU A 309 0.50 16.52 4.62
CA LEU A 309 0.86 15.90 3.36
C LEU A 309 -0.22 14.89 2.95
N PRO A 310 -0.45 14.72 1.64
CA PRO A 310 -1.34 13.68 1.14
C PRO A 310 -0.94 12.29 1.65
N TYR A 311 -1.94 11.43 1.90
CA TYR A 311 -1.72 10.05 2.36
C TYR A 311 -0.70 9.32 1.50
N ALA A 312 -0.83 9.37 0.16
CA ALA A 312 0.08 8.71 -0.77
C ALA A 312 1.53 9.23 -0.71
N ALA A 313 1.79 10.38 -0.09
CA ALA A 313 3.15 10.88 0.13
C ALA A 313 3.81 10.31 1.40
N LEU A 314 3.01 9.67 2.28
CA LEU A 314 3.43 9.19 3.61
C LEU A 314 3.31 7.66 3.78
N VAL A 315 2.76 6.95 2.80
CA VAL A 315 2.90 5.49 2.66
C VAL A 315 4.04 5.19 1.72
N GLU A 316 4.46 3.91 1.61
CA GLU A 316 5.47 3.55 0.61
C GLU A 316 4.96 3.90 -0.80
N SER A 317 5.61 4.86 -1.44
CA SER A 317 5.22 5.36 -2.75
C SER A 317 6.33 6.16 -3.43
N PRO A 318 6.26 6.37 -4.76
CA PRO A 318 7.16 7.23 -5.49
C PRO A 318 7.14 8.71 -5.06
N ARG A 319 6.20 9.11 -4.19
CA ARG A 319 6.14 10.47 -3.63
C ARG A 319 7.02 10.66 -2.39
N ASN A 320 7.54 9.59 -1.79
CA ASN A 320 8.33 9.68 -0.55
C ASN A 320 9.56 10.59 -0.68
N PRO A 321 10.35 10.57 -1.78
CA PRO A 321 11.47 11.49 -1.94
C PRO A 321 11.05 12.95 -1.95
N GLN A 322 9.91 13.27 -2.58
CA GLN A 322 9.37 14.64 -2.57
C GLN A 322 8.84 15.02 -1.18
N ALA A 323 8.30 14.08 -0.42
CA ALA A 323 7.87 14.32 0.96
C ALA A 323 9.07 14.70 1.86
N VAL A 324 10.23 14.07 1.68
CA VAL A 324 11.49 14.48 2.35
C VAL A 324 11.80 15.94 2.08
N VAL A 325 11.83 16.35 0.79
CA VAL A 325 12.09 17.74 0.39
C VAL A 325 11.07 18.72 1.01
N THR A 326 9.82 18.33 1.00
CA THR A 326 8.72 19.16 1.52
C THR A 326 8.84 19.38 3.03
N ILE A 327 9.08 18.32 3.80
CA ILE A 327 9.25 18.40 5.26
C ILE A 327 10.53 19.15 5.59
N ALA A 328 11.66 18.90 4.91
CA ALA A 328 12.89 19.64 5.13
C ALA A 328 12.71 21.16 4.89
N GLY A 329 12.04 21.54 3.80
CA GLY A 329 11.67 22.92 3.53
C GLY A 329 10.80 23.54 4.61
N PHE A 330 9.81 22.79 5.10
CA PHE A 330 8.96 23.23 6.19
C PHE A 330 9.74 23.45 7.49
N LEU A 331 10.55 22.50 7.93
CA LEU A 331 11.35 22.63 9.15
C LEU A 331 12.26 23.86 9.08
N ARG A 332 12.98 24.06 7.96
CA ARG A 332 13.79 25.28 7.75
C ARG A 332 12.97 26.57 7.81
N SER A 333 11.75 26.59 7.27
CA SER A 333 10.88 27.77 7.31
C SER A 333 10.43 28.14 8.73
N LYS A 334 10.55 27.19 9.66
CA LYS A 334 10.25 27.35 11.10
C LYS A 334 11.49 27.66 11.94
N GLY A 335 12.67 27.77 11.28
CA GLY A 335 13.92 28.12 11.94
C GLY A 335 14.72 26.92 12.50
N TYR A 336 14.35 25.73 12.09
CA TYR A 336 15.05 24.48 12.45
C TYR A 336 16.11 24.11 11.44
#